data_a17193d526063b215551c7eb5defd2f9
#
_entry.id   a17193d526063b215551c7eb5defd2f9
#
_cell.length_a   1.000
_cell.length_b   1.000
_cell.length_c   1.000
_cell.angle_alpha   90.00
_cell.angle_beta   90.00
_cell.angle_gamma   90.00
#
_symmetry.space_group_name_H-M   'P 1'
#
loop_
_entity.id
_entity.type
_entity.pdbx_description
1 polymer ?
#
loop_
_entity_poly.entity_id
_entity_poly.type
_entity_poly.pdbx_seq_one_letter_code
_entity_poly.pdbx_strand_id
1 'polypeptide(L)'
;RPGLIQLEIGVQSTNGATIREIHRTMRLEDVYRAVNRVKAGKNIHQHLDLIAGLPFEDYERFQQSFDDIYALHPQQLQLGFLKVLKGSYMYEHASEYGLIYRTKPPYEVLASKWVSYDEMLEIRLVEEMLELHYNSGQFLTYLAVLEQRYASAFQMFLDMGHFYRSHGYLDCSHNRVRRTEIVLEFAERVDAGHRAAYEEALIFDLYKIEKSKSRPIWARDLALEKKKTSAYLRAH
;
A
#
# COMPACT_ATOMS: atom_id res chain seq x y z
N ARG A 1 -2.03 -7.60 -25.43
CA ARG A 1 -0.85 -6.72 -25.27
C ARG A 1 -0.80 -6.27 -23.81
N PRO A 2 0.31 -6.46 -23.08
CA PRO A 2 0.44 -5.98 -21.71
C PRO A 2 0.24 -4.46 -21.61
N GLY A 3 -0.41 -4.02 -20.51
CA GLY A 3 -0.65 -2.59 -20.25
C GLY A 3 -1.75 -1.92 -21.08
N LEU A 4 -2.53 -2.69 -21.87
CA LEU A 4 -3.65 -2.12 -22.63
C LEU A 4 -4.93 -1.95 -21.80
N ILE A 5 -5.13 -2.80 -20.80
CA ILE A 5 -6.33 -2.83 -19.94
C ILE A 5 -5.89 -2.67 -18.49
N GLN A 6 -6.60 -1.81 -17.77
CA GLN A 6 -6.56 -1.70 -16.32
C GLN A 6 -7.95 -2.07 -15.79
N LEU A 7 -8.01 -2.86 -14.74
CA LEU A 7 -9.23 -3.18 -14.00
C LEU A 7 -9.16 -2.47 -12.64
N GLU A 8 -10.20 -1.70 -12.34
CA GLU A 8 -10.43 -1.14 -11.02
C GLU A 8 -11.48 -2.01 -10.31
N ILE A 9 -11.10 -2.58 -9.19
CA ILE A 9 -11.90 -3.57 -8.46
C ILE A 9 -12.12 -3.06 -7.05
N GLY A 10 -13.26 -2.42 -6.83
CA GLY A 10 -13.65 -1.92 -5.52
C GLY A 10 -14.03 -3.07 -4.59
N VAL A 11 -13.10 -3.59 -3.80
CA VAL A 11 -13.37 -4.59 -2.75
C VAL A 11 -14.05 -3.93 -1.56
N GLN A 12 -13.59 -2.75 -1.19
CA GLN A 12 -14.01 -1.87 -0.10
C GLN A 12 -13.64 -2.40 1.29
N SER A 13 -13.93 -3.66 1.61
CA SER A 13 -13.65 -4.35 2.86
C SER A 13 -13.68 -5.86 2.64
N THR A 14 -13.01 -6.65 3.49
CA THR A 14 -13.18 -8.10 3.56
C THR A 14 -14.09 -8.51 4.71
N ASN A 15 -14.65 -7.56 5.46
CA ASN A 15 -15.59 -7.80 6.53
C ASN A 15 -17.01 -8.06 6.00
N GLY A 16 -17.52 -9.26 6.18
CA GLY A 16 -18.87 -9.61 5.69
C GLY A 16 -20.00 -8.78 6.30
N ALA A 17 -19.87 -8.27 7.53
CA ALA A 17 -20.85 -7.39 8.15
C ALA A 17 -20.86 -6.03 7.44
N THR A 18 -19.68 -5.44 7.23
CA THR A 18 -19.49 -4.19 6.49
C THR A 18 -20.02 -4.29 5.06
N ILE A 19 -19.68 -5.36 4.33
CA ILE A 19 -20.12 -5.58 2.95
C ILE A 19 -21.66 -5.62 2.83
N ARG A 20 -22.33 -6.28 3.77
CA ARG A 20 -23.82 -6.29 3.80
C ARG A 20 -24.37 -4.91 4.09
N GLU A 21 -23.78 -4.17 5.03
CA GLU A 21 -24.27 -2.85 5.44
C GLU A 21 -24.15 -1.81 4.32
N ILE A 22 -23.10 -1.87 3.54
CA ILE A 22 -22.93 -0.99 2.37
C ILE A 22 -23.68 -1.51 1.12
N HIS A 23 -24.61 -2.44 1.30
CA HIS A 23 -25.48 -3.03 0.27
C HIS A 23 -24.72 -3.65 -0.92
N ARG A 24 -23.58 -4.28 -0.67
CA ARG A 24 -22.84 -5.00 -1.72
C ARG A 24 -23.11 -6.51 -1.66
N THR A 25 -23.28 -7.09 -2.83
CA THR A 25 -23.39 -8.54 -3.01
C THR A 25 -22.05 -9.07 -3.55
N MET A 26 -21.09 -9.26 -2.66
CA MET A 26 -19.77 -9.74 -3.01
C MET A 26 -19.41 -10.98 -2.19
N ARG A 27 -18.85 -11.98 -2.84
CA ARG A 27 -18.25 -13.15 -2.20
C ARG A 27 -16.74 -13.06 -2.34
N LEU A 28 -16.03 -13.00 -1.24
CA LEU A 28 -14.56 -12.82 -1.23
C LEU A 28 -13.83 -13.91 -2.01
N GLU A 29 -14.30 -15.17 -1.91
CA GLU A 29 -13.70 -16.29 -2.64
C GLU A 29 -13.76 -16.09 -4.15
N ASP A 30 -14.82 -15.47 -4.65
CA ASP A 30 -14.97 -15.17 -6.09
C ASP A 30 -14.06 -14.04 -6.51
N VAL A 31 -13.87 -13.02 -5.64
CA VAL A 31 -12.91 -11.94 -5.87
C VAL A 31 -11.49 -12.50 -5.91
N TYR A 32 -11.08 -13.29 -4.93
CA TYR A 32 -9.74 -13.89 -4.87
C TYR A 32 -9.46 -14.77 -6.09
N ARG A 33 -10.44 -15.58 -6.50
CA ARG A 33 -10.35 -16.42 -7.70
C ARG A 33 -10.19 -15.58 -8.95
N ALA A 34 -11.01 -14.53 -9.11
CA ALA A 34 -10.96 -13.65 -10.27
C ALA A 34 -9.62 -12.89 -10.36
N VAL A 35 -9.18 -12.29 -9.25
CA VAL A 35 -7.90 -11.57 -9.17
C VAL A 35 -6.74 -12.50 -9.55
N ASN A 36 -6.67 -13.69 -8.95
CA ASN A 36 -5.59 -14.65 -9.23
C ASN A 36 -5.62 -15.14 -10.69
N ARG A 37 -6.81 -15.35 -11.25
CA ARG A 37 -6.95 -15.75 -12.67
C ARG A 37 -6.46 -14.66 -13.62
N VAL A 38 -6.80 -13.40 -13.37
CA VAL A 38 -6.33 -12.26 -14.17
C VAL A 38 -4.81 -12.07 -14.00
N LYS A 39 -4.30 -12.17 -12.76
CA LYS A 39 -2.87 -12.08 -12.46
C LYS A 39 -2.03 -13.10 -13.22
N ALA A 40 -2.54 -14.34 -13.35
CA ALA A 40 -1.85 -15.41 -14.09
C ALA A 40 -1.63 -15.05 -15.57
N GLY A 41 -2.49 -14.21 -16.16
CA GLY A 41 -2.36 -13.72 -17.54
C GLY A 41 -1.24 -12.72 -17.76
N LYS A 42 -0.73 -12.08 -16.73
CA LYS A 42 0.38 -11.08 -16.72
C LYS A 42 0.24 -9.92 -17.73
N ASN A 43 -0.98 -9.61 -18.16
CA ASN A 43 -1.23 -8.62 -19.23
C ASN A 43 -2.23 -7.54 -18.89
N ILE A 44 -2.89 -7.63 -17.73
CA ILE A 44 -3.89 -6.68 -17.24
C ILE A 44 -3.41 -6.11 -15.92
N HIS A 45 -3.40 -4.78 -15.81
CA HIS A 45 -3.10 -4.07 -14.56
C HIS A 45 -4.34 -4.17 -13.65
N GLN A 46 -4.16 -4.63 -12.43
CA GLN A 46 -5.22 -4.72 -11.43
C GLN A 46 -5.01 -3.68 -10.34
N HIS A 47 -6.04 -2.88 -10.11
CA HIS A 47 -6.14 -1.89 -9.07
C HIS A 47 -7.25 -2.34 -8.12
N LEU A 48 -6.91 -2.65 -6.88
CA LEU A 48 -7.86 -3.04 -5.84
C LEU A 48 -8.04 -1.90 -4.85
N ASP A 49 -9.28 -1.70 -4.37
CA ASP A 49 -9.61 -0.58 -3.49
C ASP A 49 -10.17 -1.08 -2.16
N LEU A 50 -9.70 -0.48 -1.06
CA LEU A 50 -10.27 -0.58 0.28
C LEU A 50 -10.73 0.80 0.73
N ILE A 51 -11.74 0.85 1.60
CA ILE A 51 -12.25 2.10 2.19
C ILE A 51 -12.21 2.02 3.70
N ALA A 52 -11.42 2.90 4.33
CA ALA A 52 -11.39 3.06 5.78
C ALA A 52 -12.58 3.87 6.30
N GLY A 53 -13.04 3.54 7.49
CA GLY A 53 -14.13 4.24 8.18
C GLY A 53 -15.54 3.77 7.81
N LEU A 54 -15.67 2.61 7.16
CA LEU A 54 -16.96 1.97 6.89
C LEU A 54 -17.61 1.46 8.18
N PRO A 55 -18.95 1.37 8.24
CA PRO A 55 -19.66 0.80 9.37
C PRO A 55 -19.26 -0.66 9.65
N PHE A 56 -19.29 -1.03 10.94
CA PHE A 56 -18.97 -2.39 11.45
C PHE A 56 -17.54 -2.87 11.18
N GLU A 57 -16.62 -1.98 10.83
CA GLU A 57 -15.21 -2.30 10.65
C GLU A 57 -14.37 -1.44 11.58
N ASP A 58 -13.89 -2.06 12.67
CA ASP A 58 -12.95 -1.43 13.59
C ASP A 58 -11.52 -1.46 13.03
N TYR A 59 -10.60 -0.87 13.77
CA TYR A 59 -9.21 -0.73 13.36
C TYR A 59 -8.54 -2.08 13.09
N GLU A 60 -8.71 -3.04 14.00
CA GLU A 60 -8.13 -4.39 13.86
C GLU A 60 -8.72 -5.13 12.66
N ARG A 61 -10.03 -4.98 12.44
CA ARG A 61 -10.69 -5.60 11.29
C ARG A 61 -10.28 -4.96 9.97
N PHE A 62 -10.02 -3.64 9.96
CA PHE A 62 -9.48 -2.97 8.79
C PHE A 62 -8.05 -3.43 8.49
N GLN A 63 -7.19 -3.61 9.51
CA GLN A 63 -5.86 -4.20 9.34
C GLN A 63 -5.96 -5.57 8.65
N GLN A 64 -6.89 -6.42 9.10
CA GLN A 64 -7.11 -7.72 8.45
C GLN A 64 -7.57 -7.56 7.00
N SER A 65 -8.48 -6.63 6.71
CA SER A 65 -8.92 -6.35 5.33
C SER A 65 -7.76 -5.91 4.45
N PHE A 66 -6.86 -5.09 4.98
CA PHE A 66 -5.66 -4.68 4.29
C PHE A 66 -4.74 -5.87 3.98
N ASP A 67 -4.41 -6.69 4.99
CA ASP A 67 -3.53 -7.84 4.84
C ASP A 67 -4.09 -8.87 3.86
N ASP A 68 -5.40 -9.13 3.92
CA ASP A 68 -6.11 -10.04 3.00
C ASP A 68 -5.94 -9.61 1.53
N ILE A 69 -6.05 -8.31 1.26
CA ILE A 69 -5.98 -7.79 -0.12
C ILE A 69 -4.54 -7.56 -0.55
N TYR A 70 -3.68 -7.11 0.34
CA TYR A 70 -2.25 -6.96 0.04
C TYR A 70 -1.60 -8.30 -0.31
N ALA A 71 -1.98 -9.41 0.34
CA ALA A 71 -1.50 -10.76 0.04
C ALA A 71 -1.79 -11.22 -1.39
N LEU A 72 -2.74 -10.62 -2.09
CA LEU A 72 -2.99 -10.86 -3.51
C LEU A 72 -1.92 -10.20 -4.41
N HIS A 73 -1.10 -9.30 -3.87
CA HIS A 73 -0.10 -8.51 -4.58
C HIS A 73 -0.66 -7.90 -5.89
N PRO A 74 -1.73 -7.07 -5.82
CA PRO A 74 -2.20 -6.34 -7.00
C PRO A 74 -1.12 -5.39 -7.49
N GLN A 75 -1.20 -4.92 -8.74
CA GLN A 75 -0.26 -3.92 -9.23
C GLN A 75 -0.44 -2.56 -8.52
N GLN A 76 -1.64 -2.30 -8.03
CA GLN A 76 -1.95 -1.12 -7.21
C GLN A 76 -2.99 -1.48 -6.16
N LEU A 77 -2.77 -1.05 -4.92
CA LEU A 77 -3.73 -1.13 -3.83
C LEU A 77 -4.03 0.28 -3.34
N GLN A 78 -5.27 0.72 -3.50
CA GLN A 78 -5.71 2.04 -3.04
C GLN A 78 -6.40 1.94 -1.69
N LEU A 79 -5.97 2.76 -0.74
CA LEU A 79 -6.72 3.03 0.47
C LEU A 79 -7.52 4.32 0.30
N GLY A 80 -8.84 4.18 0.22
CA GLY A 80 -9.77 5.31 0.25
C GLY A 80 -10.25 5.57 1.68
N PHE A 81 -10.86 6.74 1.88
CA PHE A 81 -11.53 7.10 3.13
C PHE A 81 -12.99 7.40 2.84
N LEU A 82 -13.89 6.87 3.68
CA LEU A 82 -15.32 7.06 3.50
C LEU A 82 -15.66 8.54 3.38
N LYS A 83 -16.45 8.88 2.34
CA LYS A 83 -16.93 10.24 2.10
C LYS A 83 -18.44 10.30 2.36
N VAL A 84 -18.85 11.21 3.24
CA VAL A 84 -20.25 11.40 3.63
C VAL A 84 -20.88 12.47 2.72
N LEU A 85 -21.36 12.04 1.57
CA LEU A 85 -21.91 12.92 0.55
C LEU A 85 -23.41 13.16 0.81
N LYS A 86 -23.88 14.39 0.67
CA LYS A 86 -25.30 14.73 0.82
C LYS A 86 -26.18 13.85 -0.08
N GLY A 87 -27.24 13.28 0.50
CA GLY A 87 -28.16 12.39 -0.20
C GLY A 87 -27.65 10.94 -0.37
N SER A 88 -26.48 10.60 0.19
CA SER A 88 -26.02 9.21 0.24
C SER A 88 -26.58 8.49 1.47
N TYR A 89 -26.68 7.18 1.41
CA TYR A 89 -27.05 6.33 2.54
C TYR A 89 -26.22 6.66 3.80
N MET A 90 -24.91 6.83 3.65
CA MET A 90 -24.03 7.18 4.77
C MET A 90 -24.31 8.55 5.38
N TYR A 91 -24.80 9.49 4.58
CA TYR A 91 -25.23 10.81 5.09
C TYR A 91 -26.51 10.70 5.93
N GLU A 92 -27.49 9.92 5.47
CA GLU A 92 -28.77 9.73 6.16
C GLU A 92 -28.59 8.98 7.48
N HIS A 93 -27.63 8.04 7.55
CA HIS A 93 -27.33 7.23 8.74
C HIS A 93 -26.11 7.74 9.54
N ALA A 94 -25.58 8.91 9.23
CA ALA A 94 -24.37 9.44 9.85
C ALA A 94 -24.45 9.52 11.38
N SER A 95 -25.60 9.94 11.92
CA SER A 95 -25.83 9.98 13.37
C SER A 95 -25.89 8.58 13.99
N GLU A 96 -26.52 7.62 13.31
CA GLU A 96 -26.62 6.23 13.75
C GLU A 96 -25.24 5.58 13.85
N TYR A 97 -24.37 5.82 12.88
CA TYR A 97 -23.01 5.28 12.86
C TYR A 97 -22.00 6.13 13.64
N GLY A 98 -22.43 7.26 14.22
CA GLY A 98 -21.57 8.18 14.93
C GLY A 98 -20.46 8.75 14.04
N LEU A 99 -20.75 9.00 12.75
CA LEU A 99 -19.78 9.51 11.80
C LEU A 99 -19.43 10.96 12.14
N ILE A 100 -18.18 11.21 12.44
CA ILE A 100 -17.57 12.55 12.50
C ILE A 100 -16.84 12.74 11.18
N TYR A 101 -17.22 13.76 10.42
CA TYR A 101 -16.68 13.97 9.08
C TYR A 101 -16.51 15.46 8.74
N ARG A 102 -15.68 15.75 7.75
CA ARG A 102 -15.48 17.11 7.26
C ARG A 102 -16.74 17.64 6.59
N THR A 103 -17.21 18.81 6.99
CA THR A 103 -18.40 19.47 6.42
C THR A 103 -18.11 20.14 5.07
N LYS A 104 -16.84 20.24 4.67
CA LYS A 104 -16.36 20.77 3.39
C LYS A 104 -15.70 19.65 2.59
N PRO A 105 -15.63 19.77 1.24
CA PRO A 105 -14.89 18.79 0.43
C PRO A 105 -13.51 18.49 1.02
N PRO A 106 -13.09 17.24 1.00
CA PRO A 106 -13.68 16.08 0.34
C PRO A 106 -14.73 15.31 1.16
N TYR A 107 -15.27 15.83 2.27
CA TYR A 107 -16.30 15.22 3.12
C TYR A 107 -15.89 13.89 3.78
N GLU A 108 -14.63 13.70 4.01
CA GLU A 108 -14.09 12.46 4.55
C GLU A 108 -14.43 12.27 6.03
N VAL A 109 -14.67 11.02 6.41
CA VAL A 109 -14.84 10.59 7.78
C VAL A 109 -13.52 10.75 8.54
N LEU A 110 -13.63 11.28 9.75
CA LEU A 110 -12.52 11.48 10.69
C LEU A 110 -12.56 10.48 11.83
N ALA A 111 -13.76 10.03 12.22
CA ALA A 111 -13.99 9.02 13.24
C ALA A 111 -15.40 8.43 13.09
N SER A 112 -15.63 7.27 13.70
CA SER A 112 -16.95 6.61 13.75
C SER A 112 -17.12 5.88 15.10
N LYS A 113 -18.21 5.13 15.28
CA LYS A 113 -18.39 4.24 16.45
C LYS A 113 -17.30 3.14 16.53
N TRP A 114 -16.68 2.78 15.41
CA TRP A 114 -15.76 1.65 15.28
C TRP A 114 -14.29 2.06 15.19
N VAL A 115 -14.01 3.24 14.63
CA VAL A 115 -12.65 3.73 14.43
C VAL A 115 -12.52 5.13 15.01
N SER A 116 -11.57 5.33 15.91
CA SER A 116 -11.24 6.62 16.51
C SER A 116 -10.48 7.53 15.53
N TYR A 117 -10.36 8.80 15.88
CA TYR A 117 -9.60 9.76 15.08
C TYR A 117 -8.11 9.40 14.98
N ASP A 118 -7.51 8.95 16.10
CA ASP A 118 -6.10 8.58 16.13
C ASP A 118 -5.82 7.35 15.27
N GLU A 119 -6.68 6.35 15.31
CA GLU A 119 -6.61 5.17 14.42
C GLU A 119 -6.76 5.55 12.94
N MET A 120 -7.64 6.50 12.61
CA MET A 120 -7.76 7.02 11.24
C MET A 120 -6.48 7.74 10.79
N LEU A 121 -5.75 8.41 11.69
CA LEU A 121 -4.45 9.00 11.38
C LEU A 121 -3.38 7.93 11.14
N GLU A 122 -3.45 6.81 11.83
CA GLU A 122 -2.56 5.66 11.58
C GLU A 122 -2.84 5.02 10.22
N ILE A 123 -4.11 4.83 9.86
CA ILE A 123 -4.48 4.32 8.53
C ILE A 123 -4.00 5.27 7.42
N ARG A 124 -4.07 6.60 7.64
CA ARG A 124 -3.52 7.59 6.69
C ARG A 124 -2.01 7.46 6.53
N LEU A 125 -1.32 7.17 7.61
CA LEU A 125 0.12 6.98 7.58
C LEU A 125 0.50 5.71 6.79
N VAL A 126 -0.29 4.64 6.95
CA VAL A 126 -0.14 3.42 6.14
C VAL A 126 -0.40 3.70 4.65
N GLU A 127 -1.46 4.45 4.35
CA GLU A 127 -1.79 4.86 2.97
C GLU A 127 -0.64 5.63 2.32
N GLU A 128 -0.05 6.61 3.02
CA GLU A 128 1.07 7.39 2.52
C GLU A 128 2.29 6.50 2.22
N MET A 129 2.62 5.56 3.12
CA MET A 129 3.73 4.63 2.90
C MET A 129 3.45 3.65 1.75
N LEU A 130 2.21 3.19 1.62
CA LEU A 130 1.77 2.34 0.51
C LEU A 130 1.95 3.04 -0.84
N GLU A 131 1.52 4.30 -0.95
CA GLU A 131 1.67 5.11 -2.16
C GLU A 131 3.14 5.36 -2.49
N LEU A 132 3.95 5.74 -1.51
CA LEU A 132 5.36 6.06 -1.71
C LEU A 132 6.20 4.84 -2.12
N HIS A 133 5.90 3.65 -1.58
CA HIS A 133 6.80 2.50 -1.70
C HIS A 133 6.24 1.37 -2.55
N TYR A 134 4.97 1.02 -2.40
CA TYR A 134 4.34 -0.06 -3.15
C TYR A 134 3.76 0.42 -4.49
N ASN A 135 2.81 1.36 -4.45
CA ASN A 135 2.08 1.83 -5.64
C ASN A 135 2.99 2.57 -6.63
N SER A 136 4.05 3.21 -6.13
CA SER A 136 5.09 3.81 -7.00
C SER A 136 5.83 2.78 -7.87
N GLY A 137 5.79 1.49 -7.50
CA GLY A 137 6.53 0.41 -8.15
C GLY A 137 8.05 0.49 -7.99
N GLN A 138 8.56 1.45 -7.20
CA GLN A 138 10.00 1.74 -7.11
C GLN A 138 10.77 0.81 -6.16
N PHE A 139 10.07 0.11 -5.23
CA PHE A 139 10.68 -0.63 -4.14
C PHE A 139 10.12 -2.05 -3.98
N LEU A 140 9.60 -2.64 -5.05
CA LEU A 140 8.89 -3.93 -4.97
C LEU A 140 9.80 -5.09 -4.56
N THR A 141 11.06 -5.10 -5.01
CA THR A 141 12.02 -6.15 -4.63
C THR A 141 12.47 -5.97 -3.18
N TYR A 142 12.68 -4.72 -2.75
CA TYR A 142 12.96 -4.39 -1.35
C TYR A 142 11.83 -4.80 -0.43
N LEU A 143 10.57 -4.46 -0.77
CA LEU A 143 9.39 -4.83 0.01
C LEU A 143 9.25 -6.36 0.13
N ALA A 144 9.48 -7.12 -0.94
CA ALA A 144 9.42 -8.58 -0.91
C ALA A 144 10.46 -9.22 0.05
N VAL A 145 11.59 -8.56 0.30
CA VAL A 145 12.55 -8.97 1.33
C VAL A 145 12.07 -8.58 2.72
N LEU A 146 11.56 -7.35 2.87
CA LEU A 146 11.12 -6.80 4.14
C LEU A 146 9.88 -7.54 4.69
N GLU A 147 8.92 -7.88 3.84
CA GLU A 147 7.71 -8.63 4.17
C GLU A 147 8.00 -9.93 4.95
N GLN A 148 9.12 -10.58 4.69
CA GLN A 148 9.51 -11.81 5.38
C GLN A 148 9.77 -11.62 6.88
N ARG A 149 9.87 -10.38 7.36
CA ARG A 149 10.09 -10.01 8.75
C ARG A 149 8.81 -9.63 9.50
N TYR A 150 7.70 -9.59 8.80
CA TYR A 150 6.42 -9.16 9.35
C TYR A 150 5.34 -10.23 9.16
N ALA A 151 4.50 -10.40 10.19
CA ALA A 151 3.32 -11.23 10.09
C ALA A 151 2.13 -10.49 9.44
N SER A 152 2.18 -9.15 9.43
CA SER A 152 1.16 -8.26 8.87
C SER A 152 1.82 -7.21 7.99
N ALA A 153 1.33 -7.10 6.76
CA ALA A 153 1.77 -6.04 5.84
C ALA A 153 1.31 -4.66 6.33
N PHE A 154 0.13 -4.56 6.92
CA PHE A 154 -0.34 -3.33 7.54
C PHE A 154 0.65 -2.83 8.60
N GLN A 155 1.08 -3.72 9.52
CA GLN A 155 2.04 -3.35 10.56
C GLN A 155 3.40 -2.95 9.97
N MET A 156 3.85 -3.61 8.90
CA MET A 156 5.09 -3.23 8.19
C MET A 156 5.02 -1.79 7.68
N PHE A 157 3.94 -1.41 7.00
CA PHE A 157 3.77 -0.03 6.52
C PHE A 157 3.56 0.96 7.65
N LEU A 158 2.89 0.58 8.72
CA LEU A 158 2.71 1.43 9.90
C LEU A 158 4.03 1.74 10.60
N ASP A 159 4.88 0.74 10.83
CA ASP A 159 6.20 0.90 11.42
C ASP A 159 7.10 1.78 10.53
N MET A 160 7.03 1.59 9.22
CA MET A 160 7.71 2.45 8.25
C MET A 160 7.21 3.91 8.36
N GLY A 161 5.91 4.11 8.47
CA GLY A 161 5.31 5.43 8.65
C GLY A 161 5.74 6.11 9.96
N HIS A 162 5.75 5.38 11.06
CA HIS A 162 6.27 5.89 12.34
C HIS A 162 7.75 6.25 12.25
N PHE A 163 8.55 5.45 11.53
CA PHE A 163 9.94 5.77 11.25
C PHE A 163 10.07 7.09 10.47
N TYR A 164 9.31 7.24 9.39
CA TYR A 164 9.29 8.48 8.59
C TYR A 164 8.88 9.69 9.43
N ARG A 165 7.82 9.57 10.23
CA ARG A 165 7.32 10.64 11.11
C ARG A 165 8.37 11.03 12.15
N SER A 166 8.97 10.06 12.82
CA SER A 166 9.95 10.33 13.91
C SER A 166 11.24 10.98 13.42
N HIS A 167 11.56 10.88 12.12
CA HIS A 167 12.75 11.48 11.51
C HIS A 167 12.43 12.74 10.69
N GLY A 168 11.18 13.19 10.67
CA GLY A 168 10.75 14.37 9.89
C GLY A 168 10.80 14.17 8.38
N TYR A 169 10.76 12.91 7.89
CA TYR A 169 10.84 12.61 6.46
C TYR A 169 9.52 12.85 5.71
N LEU A 170 8.40 13.04 6.42
CA LEU A 170 7.11 13.41 5.82
C LEU A 170 7.01 14.89 5.49
N ASP A 171 7.84 15.73 6.10
CA ASP A 171 7.73 17.19 6.01
C ASP A 171 8.32 17.76 4.72
N CYS A 172 9.02 16.95 3.92
CA CYS A 172 9.64 17.37 2.67
C CYS A 172 9.69 16.25 1.63
N SER A 173 9.71 16.65 0.35
CA SER A 173 9.85 15.70 -0.75
C SER A 173 11.30 15.21 -0.85
N HIS A 174 11.47 13.90 -1.06
CA HIS A 174 12.76 13.26 -1.26
C HIS A 174 12.91 12.81 -2.70
N ASN A 175 14.09 13.02 -3.28
CA ASN A 175 14.42 12.40 -4.55
C ASN A 175 14.58 10.87 -4.39
N ARG A 176 14.61 10.15 -5.49
CA ARG A 176 14.67 8.68 -5.48
C ARG A 176 15.87 8.12 -4.72
N VAL A 177 17.06 8.73 -4.89
CA VAL A 177 18.28 8.30 -4.19
C VAL A 177 18.10 8.42 -2.69
N ARG A 178 17.62 9.58 -2.20
CA ARG A 178 17.39 9.79 -0.78
C ARG A 178 16.31 8.83 -0.24
N ARG A 179 15.23 8.58 -0.97
CA ARG A 179 14.24 7.56 -0.57
C ARG A 179 14.85 6.16 -0.44
N THR A 180 15.75 5.79 -1.36
CA THR A 180 16.48 4.52 -1.29
C THR A 180 17.35 4.43 -0.03
N GLU A 181 17.98 5.53 0.38
CA GLU A 181 18.74 5.60 1.64
C GLU A 181 17.84 5.47 2.86
N ILE A 182 16.71 6.18 2.89
CA ILE A 182 15.74 6.15 3.99
C ILE A 182 15.17 4.74 4.23
N VAL A 183 14.79 4.03 3.17
CA VAL A 183 14.26 2.67 3.34
C VAL A 183 15.35 1.68 3.75
N LEU A 184 16.61 1.91 3.39
CA LEU A 184 17.72 1.11 3.91
C LEU A 184 17.96 1.39 5.40
N GLU A 185 17.92 2.67 5.84
CA GLU A 185 17.99 3.06 7.26
C GLU A 185 16.88 2.37 8.07
N PHE A 186 15.65 2.31 7.53
CA PHE A 186 14.55 1.59 8.15
C PHE A 186 14.82 0.08 8.25
N ALA A 187 15.28 -0.55 7.17
CA ALA A 187 15.59 -1.98 7.16
C ALA A 187 16.70 -2.33 8.18
N GLU A 188 17.71 -1.50 8.32
CA GLU A 188 18.77 -1.68 9.34
C GLU A 188 18.23 -1.64 10.76
N ARG A 189 17.20 -0.83 11.02
CA ARG A 189 16.57 -0.75 12.33
C ARG A 189 15.77 -2.01 12.67
N VAL A 190 15.08 -2.60 11.69
CA VAL A 190 14.19 -3.76 11.89
C VAL A 190 14.94 -5.09 11.77
N ASP A 191 15.99 -5.14 10.93
CA ASP A 191 16.69 -6.39 10.56
C ASP A 191 18.16 -6.14 10.23
N ALA A 192 18.91 -5.63 11.19
CA ALA A 192 20.33 -5.26 11.04
C ALA A 192 21.23 -6.38 10.48
N GLY A 193 20.89 -7.65 10.75
CA GLY A 193 21.70 -8.80 10.32
C GLY A 193 21.66 -9.08 8.81
N HIS A 194 20.72 -8.46 8.06
CA HIS A 194 20.48 -8.77 6.64
C HIS A 194 20.67 -7.56 5.71
N ARG A 195 21.43 -6.54 6.16
CA ARG A 195 21.70 -5.33 5.38
C ARG A 195 22.07 -5.62 3.92
N ALA A 196 22.96 -6.58 3.67
CA ALA A 196 23.41 -6.93 2.32
C ALA A 196 22.26 -7.37 1.40
N ALA A 197 21.26 -8.08 1.91
CA ALA A 197 20.09 -8.49 1.13
C ALA A 197 19.24 -7.28 0.73
N TYR A 198 19.06 -6.33 1.63
CA TYR A 198 18.34 -5.08 1.33
C TYR A 198 19.09 -4.19 0.33
N GLU A 199 20.41 -4.09 0.45
CA GLU A 199 21.23 -3.35 -0.53
C GLU A 199 21.11 -3.94 -1.94
N GLU A 200 21.19 -5.27 -2.08
CA GLU A 200 21.00 -5.95 -3.37
C GLU A 200 19.61 -5.71 -3.96
N ALA A 201 18.55 -5.84 -3.14
CA ALA A 201 17.19 -5.59 -3.57
C ALA A 201 16.99 -4.13 -4.03
N LEU A 202 17.51 -3.17 -3.28
CA LEU A 202 17.44 -1.74 -3.61
C LEU A 202 18.26 -1.39 -4.85
N ILE A 203 19.43 -1.99 -5.06
CA ILE A 203 20.22 -1.83 -6.28
C ILE A 203 19.42 -2.34 -7.48
N PHE A 204 18.79 -3.51 -7.34
CA PHE A 204 17.94 -4.06 -8.40
C PHE A 204 16.78 -3.13 -8.74
N ASP A 205 16.02 -2.68 -7.72
CA ASP A 205 14.88 -1.77 -7.90
C ASP A 205 15.32 -0.43 -8.51
N LEU A 206 16.47 0.11 -8.11
CA LEU A 206 17.01 1.36 -8.64
C LEU A 206 17.24 1.30 -10.16
N TYR A 207 17.73 0.17 -10.66
CA TYR A 207 18.11 0.02 -12.07
C TYR A 207 17.06 -0.64 -12.96
N LYS A 208 16.03 -1.22 -12.38
CA LYS A 208 14.92 -1.84 -13.12
C LYS A 208 14.07 -0.83 -13.88
N ILE A 209 13.80 0.32 -13.27
CA ILE A 209 12.80 1.28 -13.76
C ILE A 209 13.42 2.37 -14.63
N GLU A 210 14.60 2.88 -14.30
CA GLU A 210 15.22 4.02 -14.98
C GLU A 210 16.71 3.85 -15.26
N LYS A 211 17.19 4.59 -16.27
CA LYS A 211 18.62 4.86 -16.44
C LYS A 211 19.06 5.88 -15.38
N SER A 212 19.06 5.48 -14.11
CA SER A 212 19.45 6.39 -13.03
C SER A 212 20.87 6.91 -13.26
N LYS A 213 21.02 8.24 -13.32
CA LYS A 213 22.31 8.90 -13.44
C LYS A 213 23.00 9.06 -12.07
N SER A 214 22.24 8.97 -10.99
CA SER A 214 22.71 9.10 -9.62
C SER A 214 22.36 7.84 -8.82
N ARG A 215 23.21 7.53 -7.86
CA ARG A 215 23.06 6.37 -6.96
C ARG A 215 23.49 6.71 -5.54
N PRO A 216 23.02 5.98 -4.52
CA PRO A 216 23.57 6.07 -3.17
C PRO A 216 25.06 5.74 -3.16
N ILE A 217 25.83 6.32 -2.22
CA ILE A 217 27.29 6.14 -2.11
C ILE A 217 27.64 4.66 -1.90
N TRP A 218 26.83 3.93 -1.15
CA TRP A 218 27.02 2.50 -0.86
C TRP A 218 26.70 1.58 -2.05
N ALA A 219 25.97 2.06 -3.06
CA ALA A 219 25.60 1.24 -4.21
C ALA A 219 26.82 0.98 -5.12
N ARG A 220 26.95 -0.28 -5.58
CA ARG A 220 28.04 -0.73 -6.43
C ARG A 220 28.09 -0.03 -7.79
N ASP A 221 29.14 -0.34 -8.55
CA ASP A 221 29.37 0.28 -9.86
C ASP A 221 28.18 0.13 -10.81
N LEU A 222 27.73 1.26 -11.34
CA LEU A 222 26.57 1.39 -12.20
C LEU A 222 26.63 0.52 -13.47
N ALA A 223 27.81 0.41 -14.09
CA ALA A 223 27.96 -0.32 -15.35
C ALA A 223 27.83 -1.85 -15.14
N LEU A 224 28.38 -2.36 -14.05
CA LEU A 224 28.31 -3.77 -13.71
C LEU A 224 26.90 -4.20 -13.30
N GLU A 225 26.24 -3.45 -12.42
CA GLU A 225 24.90 -3.75 -11.94
C GLU A 225 23.87 -3.64 -13.07
N LYS A 226 23.99 -2.66 -13.94
CA LYS A 226 23.14 -2.49 -15.10
C LYS A 226 23.23 -3.67 -16.06
N LYS A 227 24.43 -4.22 -16.27
CA LYS A 227 24.66 -5.41 -17.10
C LYS A 227 23.95 -6.62 -16.53
N LYS A 228 24.08 -6.88 -15.21
CA LYS A 228 23.43 -7.99 -14.50
C LYS A 228 21.90 -7.86 -14.57
N THR A 229 21.36 -6.69 -14.25
CA THR A 229 19.92 -6.43 -14.28
C THR A 229 19.33 -6.61 -15.67
N SER A 230 20.02 -6.12 -16.71
CA SER A 230 19.59 -6.28 -18.10
C SER A 230 19.61 -7.75 -18.55
N ALA A 231 20.56 -8.54 -18.09
CA ALA A 231 20.61 -9.98 -18.36
C ALA A 231 19.44 -10.72 -17.69
N TYR A 232 19.16 -10.41 -16.42
CA TYR A 232 18.02 -10.97 -15.68
C TYR A 232 16.68 -10.65 -16.35
N LEU A 233 16.44 -9.38 -16.71
CA LEU A 233 15.19 -8.94 -17.36
C LEU A 233 14.97 -9.54 -18.77
N ARG A 234 16.02 -10.04 -19.43
CA ARG A 234 15.89 -10.75 -20.71
C ARG A 234 15.55 -12.23 -20.54
N ALA A 235 15.90 -12.80 -19.40
CA ALA A 235 15.67 -14.21 -19.10
C ALA A 235 14.29 -14.50 -18.48
N HIS A 236 13.62 -13.48 -17.96
CA HIS A 236 12.32 -13.51 -17.28
C HIS A 236 11.33 -12.49 -17.89
#